data_b7e426a80fac4f3009271176abf3139b
#
_entry.id   b7e426a80fac4f3009271176abf3139b
#
_cell.length_a   1.000
_cell.length_b   1.000
_cell.length_c   1.000
_cell.angle_alpha   90.00
_cell.angle_beta   90.00
_cell.angle_gamma   90.00
#
_symmetry.space_group_name_H-M   'P 1'
#
loop_
_entity.id
_entity.type
_entity.pdbx_description
1 polymer ?
#
loop_
_entity_poly.entity_id
_entity_poly.type
_entity_poly.pdbx_seq_one_letter_code
_entity_poly.pdbx_strand_id
1 'polypeptide(L)'
;LIKNGVIAVAEGANMPCELDAVNAFKQANVLFGPAKAANAGGVGISGLEMSQNSTRVSWTNDTLEQHLNQMMQRIHEKCVDHVILYCIFDQILGQDIPRNNTHTPTTVAK
;
A
#
# COMPACT_ATOMS: atom_id res chain seq x y z
N LEU A 1 -17.08 -6.06 -10.75
CA LEU A 1 -15.92 -5.35 -11.25
C LEU A 1 -15.15 -6.17 -12.27
N ILE A 2 -14.71 -7.39 -11.94
CA ILE A 2 -13.91 -8.27 -12.83
C ILE A 2 -14.61 -8.48 -14.17
N LYS A 3 -15.90 -8.86 -14.17
CA LYS A 3 -16.70 -9.04 -15.38
C LYS A 3 -16.79 -7.81 -16.29
N ASN A 4 -16.58 -6.63 -15.72
CA ASN A 4 -16.62 -5.37 -16.44
C ASN A 4 -15.23 -4.91 -16.92
N GLY A 5 -14.23 -5.77 -16.84
CA GLY A 5 -12.88 -5.50 -17.36
C GLY A 5 -12.08 -4.50 -16.53
N VAL A 6 -12.32 -4.41 -15.23
CA VAL A 6 -11.49 -3.57 -14.36
C VAL A 6 -10.05 -4.07 -14.38
N ILE A 7 -9.11 -3.16 -14.56
CA ILE A 7 -7.67 -3.47 -14.65
C ILE A 7 -6.92 -3.21 -13.34
N ALA A 8 -7.44 -2.32 -12.50
CA ALA A 8 -6.82 -1.97 -11.23
C ALA A 8 -7.88 -1.59 -10.18
N VAL A 9 -7.60 -1.92 -8.94
CA VAL A 9 -8.40 -1.54 -7.75
C VAL A 9 -7.45 -0.98 -6.71
N ALA A 10 -7.76 0.20 -6.15
CA ALA A 10 -7.04 0.79 -5.05
C ALA A 10 -7.99 1.10 -3.89
N GLU A 11 -7.62 0.72 -2.68
CA GLU A 11 -8.45 0.92 -1.49
C GLU A 11 -8.24 2.32 -0.91
N GLY A 12 -9.21 3.22 -1.11
CA GLY A 12 -9.21 4.55 -0.51
C GLY A 12 -9.63 4.60 0.96
N ALA A 13 -10.38 3.59 1.42
CA ALA A 13 -10.80 3.43 2.81
C ALA A 13 -10.00 2.33 3.52
N ASN A 14 -10.18 2.19 4.84
CA ASN A 14 -9.50 1.15 5.61
C ASN A 14 -10.15 -0.21 5.37
N MET A 15 -9.45 -1.06 4.60
CA MET A 15 -9.84 -2.45 4.30
C MET A 15 -11.31 -2.60 3.86
N PRO A 16 -11.75 -1.88 2.80
CA PRO A 16 -13.13 -1.93 2.35
C PRO A 16 -13.47 -3.24 1.62
N CYS A 17 -12.47 -3.96 1.12
CA CYS A 17 -12.64 -5.23 0.43
C CYS A 17 -12.52 -6.39 1.41
N GLU A 18 -13.45 -7.33 1.32
CA GLU A 18 -13.34 -8.62 2.01
C GLU A 18 -12.19 -9.44 1.43
N LEU A 19 -11.61 -10.34 2.23
CA LEU A 19 -10.47 -11.15 1.84
C LEU A 19 -10.73 -11.96 0.57
N ASP A 20 -11.94 -12.50 0.44
CA ASP A 20 -12.35 -13.27 -0.74
C ASP A 20 -12.39 -12.41 -2.01
N ALA A 21 -12.80 -11.14 -1.88
CA ALA A 21 -12.78 -10.19 -2.99
C ALA A 21 -11.34 -9.87 -3.41
N VAL A 22 -10.43 -9.66 -2.45
CA VAL A 22 -9.01 -9.44 -2.73
C VAL A 22 -8.38 -10.64 -3.44
N ASN A 23 -8.71 -11.86 -3.00
CA ASN A 23 -8.24 -13.09 -3.63
C ASN A 23 -8.79 -13.23 -5.07
N ALA A 24 -10.06 -12.89 -5.29
CA ALA A 24 -10.65 -12.90 -6.62
C ALA A 24 -9.98 -11.90 -7.57
N PHE A 25 -9.62 -10.69 -7.10
CA PHE A 25 -8.86 -9.72 -7.90
C PHE A 25 -7.48 -10.26 -8.28
N LYS A 26 -6.75 -10.86 -7.34
CA LYS A 26 -5.44 -11.46 -7.59
C LYS A 26 -5.52 -12.61 -8.59
N GLN A 27 -6.50 -13.52 -8.46
CA GLN A 27 -6.72 -14.61 -9.38
C GLN A 27 -7.07 -14.15 -10.80
N ALA A 28 -7.79 -13.02 -10.91
CA ALA A 28 -8.13 -12.40 -12.19
C ALA A 28 -7.01 -11.52 -12.78
N ASN A 29 -5.82 -11.49 -12.16
CA ASN A 29 -4.70 -10.60 -12.52
C ASN A 29 -5.07 -9.10 -12.54
N VAL A 30 -6.02 -8.68 -11.71
CA VAL A 30 -6.32 -7.27 -11.48
C VAL A 30 -5.27 -6.69 -10.55
N LEU A 31 -4.68 -5.55 -10.90
CA LEU A 31 -3.76 -4.84 -10.03
C LEU A 31 -4.48 -4.40 -8.75
N PHE A 32 -3.90 -4.69 -7.60
CA PHE A 32 -4.52 -4.38 -6.32
C PHE A 32 -3.60 -3.55 -5.43
N GLY A 33 -4.04 -2.32 -5.15
CA GLY A 33 -3.38 -1.40 -4.22
C GLY A 33 -4.05 -1.49 -2.84
N PRO A 34 -3.40 -2.12 -1.84
CA PRO A 34 -3.98 -2.28 -0.52
C PRO A 34 -4.12 -0.95 0.21
N ALA A 35 -5.09 -0.87 1.13
CA ALA A 35 -5.41 0.32 1.92
C ALA A 35 -4.18 0.98 2.56
N LYS A 36 -3.31 0.18 3.17
CA LYS A 36 -2.09 0.68 3.84
C LYS A 36 -1.13 1.47 2.95
N ALA A 37 -1.14 1.21 1.64
CA ALA A 37 -0.35 1.96 0.67
C ALA A 37 -1.19 3.05 -0.01
N ALA A 38 -2.39 2.70 -0.48
CA ALA A 38 -3.21 3.57 -1.31
C ALA A 38 -3.81 4.77 -0.54
N ASN A 39 -4.11 4.62 0.76
CA ASN A 39 -4.72 5.67 1.57
C ASN A 39 -3.78 6.34 2.60
N ALA A 40 -2.50 6.01 2.59
CA ALA A 40 -1.53 6.49 3.57
C ALA A 40 -1.36 8.03 3.59
N GLY A 41 -1.69 8.73 2.51
CA GLY A 41 -1.61 10.18 2.42
C GLY A 41 -2.45 10.90 3.47
N GLY A 42 -3.66 10.43 3.73
CA GLY A 42 -4.56 11.05 4.72
C GLY A 42 -3.99 11.02 6.14
N VAL A 43 -3.55 9.86 6.61
CA VAL A 43 -2.94 9.72 7.93
C VAL A 43 -1.60 10.45 8.01
N GLY A 44 -0.87 10.53 6.90
CA GLY A 44 0.38 11.28 6.81
C GLY A 44 0.17 12.77 7.06
N ILE A 45 -0.81 13.39 6.43
CA ILE A 45 -1.18 14.80 6.66
C ILE A 45 -1.58 15.02 8.13
N SER A 46 -2.39 14.14 8.71
CA SER A 46 -2.74 14.24 10.13
C SER A 46 -1.52 14.18 11.04
N GLY A 47 -0.51 13.36 10.73
CA GLY A 47 0.76 13.33 11.44
C GLY A 47 1.56 14.64 11.32
N LEU A 48 1.55 15.25 10.14
CA LEU A 48 2.17 16.55 9.90
C LEU A 48 1.46 17.67 10.68
N GLU A 49 0.11 17.68 10.71
CA GLU A 49 -0.66 18.60 11.54
C GLU A 49 -0.33 18.49 13.03
N MET A 50 -0.26 17.25 13.55
CA MET A 50 0.13 17.02 14.95
C MET A 50 1.55 17.54 15.23
N SER A 51 2.48 17.39 14.30
CA SER A 51 3.84 17.93 14.40
C SER A 51 3.85 19.46 14.42
N GLN A 52 3.09 20.11 13.55
CA GLN A 52 2.93 21.57 13.55
C GLN A 52 2.38 22.08 14.88
N ASN A 53 1.34 21.42 15.39
CA ASN A 53 0.71 21.81 16.66
C ASN A 53 1.68 21.67 17.84
N SER A 54 2.46 20.58 17.87
CA SER A 54 3.44 20.35 18.96
C SER A 54 4.61 21.33 18.93
N THR A 55 5.08 21.69 17.74
CA THR A 55 6.20 22.62 17.56
C THR A 55 5.76 24.09 17.48
N ARG A 56 4.46 24.35 17.40
CA ARG A 56 3.87 25.69 17.21
C ARG A 56 4.40 26.41 15.96
N VAL A 57 4.71 25.66 14.92
CA VAL A 57 5.18 26.17 13.63
C VAL A 57 4.06 25.99 12.61
N SER A 58 3.80 27.01 11.81
CA SER A 58 2.92 26.89 10.64
C SER A 58 3.76 26.69 9.39
N TRP A 59 3.51 25.60 8.67
CA TRP A 59 4.13 25.37 7.37
C TRP A 59 3.25 25.91 6.25
N THR A 60 3.88 26.28 5.15
CA THR A 60 3.15 26.67 3.94
C THR A 60 2.54 25.43 3.27
N ASN A 61 1.53 25.64 2.43
CA ASN A 61 0.94 24.55 1.65
C ASN A 61 1.99 23.84 0.78
N ASP A 62 2.90 24.57 0.17
CA ASP A 62 3.98 24.02 -0.64
C ASP A 62 4.89 23.08 0.18
N THR A 63 5.19 23.45 1.41
CA THR A 63 5.98 22.60 2.32
C THR A 63 5.24 21.32 2.69
N LEU A 64 3.94 21.42 2.96
CA LEU A 64 3.09 20.27 3.25
C LEU A 64 2.99 19.31 2.05
N GLU A 65 2.80 19.85 0.85
CA GLU A 65 2.75 19.06 -0.38
C GLU A 65 4.08 18.35 -0.65
N GLN A 66 5.21 19.01 -0.43
CA GLN A 66 6.52 18.40 -0.56
C GLN A 66 6.69 17.21 0.39
N HIS A 67 6.33 17.38 1.66
CA HIS A 67 6.39 16.28 2.64
C HIS A 67 5.48 15.11 2.26
N LEU A 68 4.25 15.42 1.81
CA LEU A 68 3.30 14.39 1.36
C LEU A 68 3.85 13.62 0.16
N ASN A 69 4.34 14.33 -0.86
CA ASN A 69 4.89 13.72 -2.06
C ASN A 69 6.08 12.82 -1.74
N GLN A 70 7.02 13.28 -0.91
CA GLN A 70 8.15 12.47 -0.46
C GLN A 70 7.72 11.22 0.30
N MET A 71 6.71 11.33 1.15
CA MET A 71 6.18 10.19 1.90
C MET A 71 5.54 9.16 0.96
N MET A 72 4.69 9.60 0.02
CA MET A 72 4.02 8.72 -0.94
C MET A 72 5.02 8.07 -1.88
N GLN A 73 6.06 8.80 -2.31
CA GLN A 73 7.14 8.25 -3.12
C GLN A 73 7.88 7.12 -2.37
N ARG A 74 8.25 7.32 -1.11
CA ARG A 74 8.90 6.28 -0.28
C ARG A 74 8.01 5.04 -0.10
N ILE A 75 6.71 5.22 0.02
CA ILE A 75 5.76 4.10 0.11
C ILE A 75 5.75 3.33 -1.21
N HIS A 76 5.70 4.04 -2.34
CA HIS A 76 5.75 3.42 -3.66
C HIS A 76 7.05 2.65 -3.87
N GLU A 77 8.21 3.25 -3.58
CA GLU A 77 9.52 2.60 -3.67
C GLU A 77 9.56 1.30 -2.86
N LYS A 78 9.10 1.32 -1.62
CA LYS A 78 9.01 0.11 -0.78
C LYS A 78 8.10 -0.97 -1.38
N CYS A 79 6.99 -0.59 -1.99
CA CYS A 79 6.11 -1.55 -2.66
C CYS A 79 6.82 -2.19 -3.86
N VAL A 80 7.52 -1.40 -4.67
CA VAL A 80 8.27 -1.88 -5.84
C VAL A 80 9.41 -2.80 -5.41
N ASP A 81 10.20 -2.41 -4.41
CA ASP A 81 11.31 -3.20 -3.89
C ASP A 81 10.85 -4.58 -3.39
N HIS A 82 9.70 -4.64 -2.71
CA HIS A 82 9.12 -5.90 -2.24
C HIS A 82 8.70 -6.80 -3.41
N VAL A 83 8.12 -6.25 -4.46
CA VAL A 83 7.74 -7.01 -5.66
C VAL A 83 8.98 -7.55 -6.36
N ILE A 84 10.02 -6.73 -6.54
CA ILE A 84 11.28 -7.14 -7.17
C ILE A 84 11.94 -8.25 -6.35
N LEU A 85 12.04 -8.09 -5.03
CA LEU A 85 12.62 -9.08 -4.14
C LEU A 85 11.87 -10.41 -4.21
N TYR A 86 10.55 -10.38 -4.28
CA TYR A 86 9.71 -11.57 -4.40
C TYR A 86 9.94 -12.29 -5.73
N CYS A 87 10.01 -11.55 -6.85
CA CYS A 87 10.30 -12.10 -8.16
C CYS A 87 11.69 -12.72 -8.25
N ILE A 88 12.71 -12.08 -7.65
CA ILE A 88 14.08 -12.62 -7.61
C ILE A 88 14.13 -13.90 -6.78
N PHE A 89 13.43 -13.95 -5.66
CA PHE A 89 13.40 -15.12 -4.77
C PHE A 89 12.75 -16.33 -5.47
N ASP A 90 11.65 -16.10 -6.19
CA ASP A 90 10.98 -17.13 -7.00
C ASP A 90 11.90 -17.69 -8.11
N GLN A 91 12.68 -16.81 -8.75
CA GLN A 91 13.63 -17.23 -9.80
C GLN A 91 14.82 -18.02 -9.25
N ILE A 92 15.33 -17.65 -8.06
CA ILE A 92 16.49 -18.31 -7.47
C ILE A 92 16.14 -19.67 -6.89
N LEU A 93 15.00 -19.82 -6.26
CA LEU A 93 14.61 -21.05 -5.60
C LEU A 93 13.96 -22.10 -6.54
N GLY A 94 13.63 -21.72 -7.79
CA GLY A 94 13.09 -22.64 -8.78
C GLY A 94 11.82 -23.37 -8.31
N GLN A 95 11.15 -22.85 -7.30
CA GLN A 95 9.92 -23.40 -6.78
C GLN A 95 8.77 -22.54 -7.28
N ASP A 96 7.90 -23.14 -8.07
CA ASP A 96 6.51 -22.70 -8.17
C ASP A 96 5.93 -22.73 -6.76
N ILE A 97 6.16 -21.66 -6.00
CA ILE A 97 5.40 -21.44 -4.76
C ILE A 97 3.97 -21.29 -5.23
N PRO A 98 3.09 -22.25 -4.91
CA PRO A 98 1.70 -22.10 -5.27
C PRO A 98 1.27 -20.74 -4.69
N ARG A 99 0.68 -19.89 -5.52
CA ARG A 99 0.14 -18.57 -5.12
C ARG A 99 -1.05 -18.72 -4.17
N ASN A 100 -0.97 -19.70 -3.30
CA ASN A 100 -1.85 -19.94 -2.19
C ASN A 100 -1.28 -19.26 -0.97
N ASN A 101 -1.82 -18.09 -0.75
CA ASN A 101 -2.21 -17.55 0.54
C ASN A 101 -1.35 -17.91 1.75
N THR A 102 -1.03 -16.90 2.43
CA THR A 102 -0.69 -16.76 3.84
C THR A 102 0.73 -16.28 4.05
N HIS A 103 0.95 -15.00 3.82
CA HIS A 103 1.77 -14.26 4.77
C HIS A 103 1.27 -12.82 4.83
N THR A 104 0.15 -12.64 5.50
CA THR A 104 0.01 -11.43 6.31
C THR A 104 0.99 -11.61 7.47
N PRO A 105 2.01 -10.77 7.62
CA PRO A 105 2.72 -10.74 8.89
C PRO A 105 1.72 -10.23 9.94
N THR A 106 1.16 -11.15 10.69
CA THR A 106 0.49 -10.83 11.94
C THR A 106 1.58 -10.45 12.92
N THR A 107 1.89 -9.18 12.99
CA THR A 107 2.60 -8.66 14.15
C THR A 107 1.86 -7.43 14.61
N VAL A 108 0.77 -7.67 15.30
CA VAL A 108 0.25 -6.71 16.26
C VAL A 108 1.05 -6.94 17.53
N ALA A 109 2.06 -6.13 17.76
CA ALA A 109 2.60 -5.94 19.09
C ALA A 109 1.57 -5.13 19.88
N LYS A 110 1.21 -5.65 21.04
CA LYS A 110 0.47 -4.96 22.09
C LYS A 110 1.23 -3.75 22.61
#